data_cdf4e47db401168ec4a0a65d1d05989b
#
_entry.id   cdf4e47db401168ec4a0a65d1d05989b
#
_cell.length_a   1.000
_cell.length_b   1.000
_cell.length_c   1.000
_cell.angle_alpha   90.00
_cell.angle_beta   90.00
_cell.angle_gamma   90.00
#
_symmetry.space_group_name_H-M   'P 1'
#
loop_
_entity.id
_entity.type
_entity.pdbx_description
1 polymer ?
#
loop_
_entity_poly.entity_id
_entity_poly.type
_entity_poly.pdbx_seq_one_letter_code
_entity_poly.pdbx_strand_id
1 'polypeptide(L)'
;MFQLPHKLDVYITNVCNLTCDQCNRFNNHDFRGWQRWSDYEAQYQQWANVIKIPAVTIMGGEPFLNPTLPDWVTGISKLFDVDVQILTNGTRFRQAGGLYDALLNVRSGQIKNHIAVSLHRSDQFEKLKEDILWFLKAPVEILTSTHENNHHNSDWCFRDSNDIVVNVYIKDHFHTAAIRPFTRIGQPMQKTYLLHNSDPFFAHQNCGFAIFKSYHFVHAKLYKCGPVALMPEFDQQHTLAISSQDRTLLNSYLPLTVDNFDQYHEEFFENLDKPIAQCKFCPTLETITVKKIFPLIKGQQHVL
;
A
#
# COMPACT_ATOMS: atom_id res chain seq x y z
N MET A 1 4.59 0.06 26.80
CA MET A 1 4.75 0.18 25.33
C MET A 1 4.47 -1.17 24.73
N PHE A 2 3.46 -1.26 23.86
CA PHE A 2 3.00 -2.51 23.25
C PHE A 2 3.84 -2.84 22.00
N GLN A 3 4.36 -4.08 21.91
CA GLN A 3 5.12 -4.52 20.74
C GLN A 3 4.17 -5.01 19.65
N LEU A 4 4.15 -4.37 18.49
CA LEU A 4 3.36 -4.85 17.36
C LEU A 4 3.89 -6.20 16.88
N PRO A 5 3.01 -7.21 16.67
CA PRO A 5 3.46 -8.55 16.30
C PRO A 5 3.94 -8.64 14.85
N HIS A 6 3.52 -7.73 13.98
CA HIS A 6 3.77 -7.79 12.55
C HIS A 6 4.18 -6.42 11.99
N LYS A 7 4.71 -6.45 10.76
CA LYS A 7 5.05 -5.27 9.98
C LYS A 7 3.82 -4.40 9.73
N LEU A 8 4.01 -3.09 9.80
CA LEU A 8 2.99 -2.07 9.60
C LEU A 8 3.09 -1.43 8.22
N ASP A 9 1.97 -1.32 7.53
CA ASP A 9 1.86 -0.56 6.31
C ASP A 9 1.33 0.86 6.59
N VAL A 10 2.10 1.88 6.25
CA VAL A 10 1.72 3.31 6.37
C VAL A 10 1.30 3.82 5.00
N TYR A 11 0.03 4.19 4.89
CA TYR A 11 -0.58 4.64 3.64
C TYR A 11 -0.59 6.16 3.57
N ILE A 12 0.09 6.75 2.58
CA ILE A 12 0.34 8.20 2.53
C ILE A 12 -0.28 8.92 1.33
N THR A 13 -0.86 8.19 0.36
CA THR A 13 -1.45 8.82 -0.84
C THR A 13 -2.45 7.93 -1.55
N ASN A 14 -3.56 8.52 -1.97
CA ASN A 14 -4.55 7.91 -2.86
C ASN A 14 -4.17 8.08 -4.34
N VAL A 15 -3.22 8.97 -4.64
CA VAL A 15 -2.83 9.27 -6.03
C VAL A 15 -1.94 8.17 -6.58
N CYS A 16 -2.26 7.67 -7.77
CA CYS A 16 -1.44 6.74 -8.53
C CYS A 16 -1.46 7.13 -10.02
N ASN A 17 -0.34 6.96 -10.69
CA ASN A 17 -0.23 7.20 -12.12
C ASN A 17 -0.49 5.97 -13.00
N LEU A 18 -0.74 4.81 -12.39
CA LEU A 18 -1.13 3.58 -13.11
C LEU A 18 -2.62 3.29 -12.98
N THR A 19 -3.15 2.54 -13.96
CA THR A 19 -4.55 2.08 -14.01
C THR A 19 -4.62 0.56 -13.85
N CYS A 20 -3.94 0.02 -12.82
CA CYS A 20 -3.93 -1.42 -12.58
C CYS A 20 -5.36 -1.92 -12.34
N ASP A 21 -5.88 -2.76 -13.22
CA ASP A 21 -7.12 -3.49 -12.94
C ASP A 21 -6.99 -4.23 -11.62
N GLN A 22 -8.08 -4.22 -10.83
CA GLN A 22 -8.12 -4.94 -9.55
C GLN A 22 -7.16 -4.39 -8.47
N CYS A 23 -6.83 -3.11 -8.55
CA CYS A 23 -6.11 -2.44 -7.48
C CYS A 23 -6.93 -2.51 -6.18
N ASN A 24 -6.41 -3.20 -5.15
CA ASN A 24 -7.10 -3.38 -3.88
C ASN A 24 -7.09 -2.13 -2.98
N ARG A 25 -6.50 -1.03 -3.46
CA ARG A 25 -6.51 0.30 -2.85
C ARG A 25 -7.25 1.33 -3.70
N PHE A 26 -7.93 0.88 -4.76
CA PHE A 26 -8.87 1.66 -5.59
C PHE A 26 -8.26 2.83 -6.37
N ASN A 27 -6.93 2.95 -6.40
CA ASN A 27 -6.21 4.08 -7.01
C ASN A 27 -6.32 4.13 -8.54
N ASN A 28 -6.75 3.03 -9.17
CA ASN A 28 -7.05 2.95 -10.60
C ASN A 28 -8.32 3.72 -11.00
N HIS A 29 -9.12 4.15 -10.03
CA HIS A 29 -10.41 4.82 -10.24
C HIS A 29 -10.37 6.35 -9.98
N ASP A 30 -9.24 6.99 -10.21
CA ASP A 30 -9.05 8.44 -9.96
C ASP A 30 -9.27 8.86 -8.51
N PHE A 31 -9.01 7.95 -7.59
CA PHE A 31 -9.02 8.21 -6.17
C PHE A 31 -7.97 9.28 -5.84
N ARG A 32 -8.35 10.32 -5.08
CA ARG A 32 -7.55 11.53 -4.91
C ARG A 32 -7.23 11.77 -3.44
N GLY A 33 -6.18 12.54 -3.22
CA GLY A 33 -5.72 12.94 -1.91
C GLY A 33 -4.35 12.36 -1.58
N TRP A 34 -3.59 13.09 -0.77
CA TRP A 34 -2.34 12.65 -0.20
C TRP A 34 -2.12 13.33 1.14
N GLN A 35 -1.32 12.73 1.99
CA GLN A 35 -1.07 13.17 3.35
C GLN A 35 0.28 13.86 3.42
N ARG A 36 0.36 15.02 4.08
CA ARG A 36 1.63 15.67 4.42
C ARG A 36 2.10 15.11 5.76
N TRP A 37 3.40 14.88 5.87
CA TRP A 37 3.98 14.46 7.14
C TRP A 37 3.62 15.43 8.28
N SER A 38 3.81 16.75 8.03
CA SER A 38 3.54 17.79 9.01
C SER A 38 2.11 17.79 9.59
N ASP A 39 1.14 17.26 8.85
CA ASP A 39 -0.27 17.23 9.30
C ASP A 39 -0.52 16.08 10.29
N TYR A 40 0.39 15.10 10.36
CA TYR A 40 0.22 13.86 11.15
C TYR A 40 1.36 13.61 12.14
N GLU A 41 2.45 14.37 12.11
CA GLU A 41 3.63 14.15 12.95
C GLU A 41 3.28 14.05 14.44
N ALA A 42 2.42 14.94 14.92
CA ALA A 42 2.01 14.94 16.33
C ALA A 42 1.28 13.65 16.72
N GLN A 43 0.39 13.12 15.87
CA GLN A 43 -0.32 11.88 16.12
C GLN A 43 0.64 10.69 16.07
N TYR A 44 1.58 10.65 15.12
CA TYR A 44 2.59 9.60 15.06
C TYR A 44 3.55 9.65 16.25
N GLN A 45 3.86 10.85 16.78
CA GLN A 45 4.61 10.99 18.03
C GLN A 45 3.87 10.37 19.21
N GLN A 46 2.55 10.57 19.30
CA GLN A 46 1.73 9.93 20.33
C GLN A 46 1.76 8.41 20.19
N TRP A 47 1.64 7.89 18.96
CA TRP A 47 1.76 6.46 18.71
C TRP A 47 3.13 5.88 19.12
N ALA A 48 4.22 6.58 18.86
CA ALA A 48 5.56 6.14 19.25
C ALA A 48 5.75 6.04 20.77
N ASN A 49 4.91 6.70 21.57
CA ASN A 49 4.90 6.56 23.02
C ASN A 49 4.19 5.29 23.52
N VAL A 50 3.29 4.70 22.73
CA VAL A 50 2.47 3.56 23.16
C VAL A 50 2.80 2.24 22.46
N ILE A 51 3.35 2.28 21.21
CA ILE A 51 3.72 1.08 20.44
C ILE A 51 5.18 1.05 20.02
N LYS A 52 5.71 -0.16 19.88
CA LYS A 52 6.95 -0.46 19.12
C LYS A 52 6.58 -1.20 17.84
N ILE A 53 7.19 -0.83 16.74
CA ILE A 53 6.95 -1.40 15.41
C ILE A 53 8.17 -2.21 14.98
N PRO A 54 8.03 -3.47 14.55
CA PRO A 54 9.18 -4.28 14.12
C PRO A 54 9.71 -3.86 12.75
N ALA A 55 8.84 -3.40 11.86
CA ALA A 55 9.17 -2.93 10.51
C ALA A 55 8.03 -2.10 9.92
N VAL A 56 8.35 -1.16 9.04
CA VAL A 56 7.37 -0.30 8.36
C VAL A 56 7.53 -0.39 6.85
N THR A 57 6.38 -0.44 6.15
CA THR A 57 6.33 -0.14 4.71
C THR A 57 5.53 1.12 4.48
N ILE A 58 6.14 2.13 3.88
CA ILE A 58 5.43 3.29 3.34
C ILE A 58 4.87 2.91 1.97
N MET A 59 3.57 3.16 1.80
CA MET A 59 2.85 2.83 0.58
C MET A 59 1.69 3.80 0.32
N GLY A 60 0.93 3.50 -0.75
CA GLY A 60 -0.26 4.27 -1.11
C GLY A 60 -0.77 3.83 -2.47
N GLY A 61 -1.20 4.79 -3.28
CA GLY A 61 -1.28 4.65 -4.72
C GLY A 61 0.13 4.51 -5.29
N GLU A 62 0.78 5.64 -5.54
CA GLU A 62 2.21 5.69 -5.86
C GLU A 62 2.91 6.67 -4.90
N PRO A 63 3.69 6.17 -3.93
CA PRO A 63 4.34 7.03 -2.93
C PRO A 63 5.25 8.10 -3.52
N PHE A 64 5.90 7.83 -4.65
CA PHE A 64 6.78 8.82 -5.31
C PHE A 64 6.04 10.02 -5.90
N LEU A 65 4.70 10.00 -5.89
CA LEU A 65 3.86 11.16 -6.20
C LEU A 65 3.51 12.00 -4.97
N ASN A 66 3.83 11.53 -3.76
CA ASN A 66 3.69 12.34 -2.55
C ASN A 66 4.94 13.23 -2.39
N PRO A 67 4.82 14.55 -2.50
CA PRO A 67 5.98 15.45 -2.47
C PRO A 67 6.69 15.51 -1.11
N THR A 68 6.03 15.02 -0.04
CA THR A 68 6.62 14.94 1.31
C THR A 68 7.09 13.53 1.67
N LEU A 69 7.28 12.64 0.70
CA LEU A 69 7.78 11.28 0.94
C LEU A 69 9.11 11.25 1.72
N PRO A 70 10.12 12.12 1.45
CA PRO A 70 11.34 12.17 2.26
C PRO A 70 11.09 12.47 3.74
N ASP A 71 10.12 13.36 4.03
CA ASP A 71 9.73 13.70 5.41
C ASP A 71 9.06 12.51 6.11
N TRP A 72 8.21 11.78 5.40
CA TRP A 72 7.60 10.54 5.90
C TRP A 72 8.65 9.49 6.25
N VAL A 73 9.63 9.26 5.37
CA VAL A 73 10.73 8.30 5.61
C VAL A 73 11.51 8.70 6.84
N THR A 74 11.94 9.96 6.91
CA THR A 74 12.74 10.48 8.02
C THR A 74 11.95 10.48 9.34
N GLY A 75 10.70 10.94 9.30
CA GLY A 75 9.85 11.07 10.48
C GLY A 75 9.52 9.72 11.09
N ILE A 76 9.01 8.77 10.29
CA ILE A 76 8.68 7.42 10.77
C ILE A 76 9.91 6.71 11.32
N SER A 77 11.03 6.74 10.58
CA SER A 77 12.26 6.08 11.04
C SER A 77 12.76 6.61 12.38
N LYS A 78 12.79 7.95 12.54
CA LYS A 78 13.25 8.58 13.79
C LYS A 78 12.31 8.33 14.96
N LEU A 79 10.97 8.41 14.75
CA LEU A 79 10.01 8.25 15.81
C LEU A 79 9.95 6.83 16.37
N PHE A 80 10.04 5.84 15.50
CA PHE A 80 9.88 4.43 15.88
C PHE A 80 11.19 3.66 15.96
N ASP A 81 12.32 4.28 15.63
CA ASP A 81 13.65 3.64 15.57
C ASP A 81 13.65 2.38 14.69
N VAL A 82 13.12 2.53 13.47
CA VAL A 82 12.97 1.43 12.51
C VAL A 82 13.47 1.80 11.13
N ASP A 83 13.91 0.79 10.38
CA ASP A 83 14.11 0.92 8.95
C ASP A 83 12.77 1.00 8.22
N VAL A 84 12.74 1.81 7.17
CA VAL A 84 11.55 2.04 6.37
C VAL A 84 11.72 1.44 4.99
N GLN A 85 10.81 0.56 4.61
CA GLN A 85 10.66 0.10 3.24
C GLN A 85 9.65 0.99 2.50
N ILE A 86 9.91 1.31 1.23
CA ILE A 86 8.97 2.01 0.36
C ILE A 86 8.49 1.03 -0.70
N LEU A 87 7.17 0.88 -0.85
CA LEU A 87 6.56 0.07 -1.92
C LEU A 87 6.10 0.99 -3.05
N THR A 88 6.71 0.87 -4.22
CA THR A 88 6.46 1.71 -5.41
C THR A 88 6.21 0.88 -6.67
N ASN A 89 5.56 1.46 -7.67
CA ASN A 89 5.48 0.89 -9.02
C ASN A 89 6.73 1.20 -9.88
N GLY A 90 7.68 1.99 -9.36
CA GLY A 90 8.96 2.28 -9.97
C GLY A 90 8.96 3.29 -11.13
N THR A 91 7.81 3.81 -11.54
CA THR A 91 7.73 4.67 -12.74
C THR A 91 8.16 6.12 -12.50
N ARG A 92 8.51 6.49 -11.25
CA ARG A 92 8.74 7.88 -10.83
C ARG A 92 10.06 8.13 -10.11
N PHE A 93 11.06 7.26 -10.27
CA PHE A 93 12.39 7.42 -9.64
C PHE A 93 13.01 8.79 -9.91
N ARG A 94 12.91 9.30 -11.14
CA ARG A 94 13.48 10.61 -11.50
C ARG A 94 12.78 11.81 -10.84
N GLN A 95 11.63 11.58 -10.21
CA GLN A 95 10.85 12.60 -9.50
C GLN A 95 10.99 12.49 -7.98
N ALA A 96 11.69 11.46 -7.47
CA ALA A 96 11.90 11.20 -6.05
C ALA A 96 13.03 12.10 -5.45
N GLY A 97 12.92 13.41 -5.65
CA GLY A 97 13.89 14.38 -5.14
C GLY A 97 14.02 14.32 -3.62
N GLY A 98 15.26 14.31 -3.11
CA GLY A 98 15.55 14.24 -1.67
C GLY A 98 15.37 12.87 -1.02
N LEU A 99 14.74 11.91 -1.70
CA LEU A 99 14.49 10.60 -1.11
C LEU A 99 15.78 9.80 -0.87
N TYR A 100 16.73 9.84 -1.80
CA TYR A 100 18.02 9.16 -1.61
C TYR A 100 18.74 9.65 -0.36
N ASP A 101 18.80 10.95 -0.16
CA ASP A 101 19.44 11.57 0.99
C ASP A 101 18.70 11.27 2.29
N ALA A 102 17.35 11.22 2.26
CA ALA A 102 16.54 10.77 3.39
C ALA A 102 16.85 9.32 3.78
N LEU A 103 16.95 8.41 2.80
CA LEU A 103 17.31 7.00 3.04
C LEU A 103 18.71 6.85 3.62
N LEU A 104 19.67 7.65 3.20
CA LEU A 104 21.02 7.67 3.79
C LEU A 104 21.03 8.07 5.27
N ASN A 105 20.14 8.97 5.66
CA ASN A 105 20.09 9.55 7.00
C ASN A 105 19.30 8.71 8.02
N VAL A 106 18.56 7.68 7.59
CA VAL A 106 17.69 6.88 8.46
C VAL A 106 18.17 5.44 8.66
N ARG A 107 19.46 5.19 8.47
CA ARG A 107 20.03 3.84 8.62
C ARG A 107 20.00 3.37 10.08
N SER A 108 19.33 2.26 10.34
CA SER A 108 19.42 1.52 11.61
C SER A 108 20.25 0.24 11.50
N GLY A 109 20.53 -0.21 10.29
CA GLY A 109 21.39 -1.36 10.01
C GLY A 109 20.71 -2.73 10.05
N GLN A 110 19.41 -2.81 10.25
CA GLN A 110 18.70 -4.09 10.37
C GLN A 110 18.00 -4.53 9.08
N ILE A 111 17.42 -3.62 8.30
CA ILE A 111 16.73 -3.93 7.04
C ILE A 111 17.55 -3.39 5.86
N LYS A 112 17.97 -4.31 4.98
CA LYS A 112 18.73 -3.96 3.77
C LYS A 112 17.84 -3.65 2.55
N ASN A 113 16.51 -3.58 2.73
CA ASN A 113 15.59 -3.33 1.64
C ASN A 113 14.85 -2.01 1.88
N HIS A 114 15.33 -0.94 1.29
CA HIS A 114 14.77 0.40 1.43
C HIS A 114 13.66 0.67 0.40
N ILE A 115 13.76 0.11 -0.81
CA ILE A 115 12.76 0.28 -1.88
C ILE A 115 12.39 -1.08 -2.46
N ALA A 116 11.10 -1.41 -2.44
CA ALA A 116 10.52 -2.57 -3.11
C ALA A 116 9.71 -2.08 -4.31
N VAL A 117 10.14 -2.46 -5.50
CA VAL A 117 9.45 -2.11 -6.75
C VAL A 117 8.54 -3.24 -7.18
N SER A 118 7.26 -2.95 -7.33
CA SER A 118 6.31 -3.83 -8.01
C SER A 118 6.30 -3.52 -9.50
N LEU A 119 7.06 -4.29 -10.29
CA LEU A 119 7.11 -4.14 -11.74
C LEU A 119 5.87 -4.76 -12.36
N HIS A 120 4.90 -3.93 -12.72
CA HIS A 120 3.64 -4.37 -13.32
C HIS A 120 3.72 -4.58 -14.84
N ARG A 121 4.79 -4.08 -15.46
CA ARG A 121 5.05 -4.17 -16.89
C ARG A 121 6.48 -4.65 -17.13
N SER A 122 6.67 -5.94 -17.31
CA SER A 122 8.00 -6.54 -17.53
C SER A 122 8.72 -5.99 -18.78
N ASP A 123 7.96 -5.54 -19.80
CA ASP A 123 8.49 -4.86 -20.99
C ASP A 123 9.14 -3.50 -20.69
N GLN A 124 8.91 -2.93 -19.51
CA GLN A 124 9.49 -1.65 -19.06
C GLN A 124 10.74 -1.84 -18.20
N PHE A 125 11.24 -3.07 -18.06
CA PHE A 125 12.36 -3.35 -17.14
C PHE A 125 13.63 -2.55 -17.45
N GLU A 126 14.04 -2.47 -18.72
CA GLU A 126 15.28 -1.76 -19.09
C GLU A 126 15.19 -0.27 -18.76
N LYS A 127 14.04 0.36 -19.01
CA LYS A 127 13.80 1.74 -18.60
C LYS A 127 13.83 1.89 -17.09
N LEU A 128 13.19 0.98 -16.34
CA LEU A 128 13.20 0.99 -14.89
C LEU A 128 14.63 0.85 -14.36
N LYS A 129 15.43 -0.03 -14.94
CA LYS A 129 16.84 -0.24 -14.58
C LYS A 129 17.65 1.04 -14.74
N GLU A 130 17.50 1.75 -15.86
CA GLU A 130 18.15 3.05 -16.09
C GLU A 130 17.74 4.08 -15.03
N ASP A 131 16.46 4.13 -14.67
CA ASP A 131 15.94 5.06 -13.67
C ASP A 131 16.41 4.72 -12.26
N ILE A 132 16.55 3.41 -11.92
CA ILE A 132 17.14 2.96 -10.66
C ILE A 132 18.63 3.33 -10.59
N LEU A 133 19.40 3.05 -11.65
CA LEU A 133 20.84 3.41 -11.69
C LEU A 133 21.06 4.91 -11.60
N TRP A 134 20.18 5.71 -12.17
CA TRP A 134 20.21 7.16 -12.01
C TRP A 134 19.90 7.60 -10.56
N PHE A 135 18.96 6.91 -9.89
CA PHE A 135 18.56 7.21 -8.51
C PHE A 135 19.67 6.85 -7.51
N LEU A 136 20.33 5.71 -7.70
CA LEU A 136 21.46 5.24 -6.89
C LEU A 136 22.72 6.00 -7.29
N LYS A 137 23.11 6.99 -6.49
CA LYS A 137 24.20 7.96 -6.79
C LYS A 137 25.62 7.42 -6.59
N ALA A 138 25.78 6.14 -6.27
CA ALA A 138 27.05 5.47 -5.97
C ALA A 138 27.22 4.22 -6.85
N PRO A 139 28.42 3.59 -6.94
CA PRO A 139 28.60 2.35 -7.66
C PRO A 139 27.60 1.27 -7.25
N VAL A 140 26.96 0.59 -8.23
CA VAL A 140 25.86 -0.34 -8.02
C VAL A 140 26.25 -1.76 -8.37
N GLU A 141 26.00 -2.69 -7.45
CA GLU A 141 25.97 -4.13 -7.68
C GLU A 141 24.56 -4.56 -8.09
N ILE A 142 24.43 -5.41 -9.11
CA ILE A 142 23.15 -5.94 -9.58
C ILE A 142 23.15 -7.46 -9.42
N LEU A 143 22.19 -7.94 -8.61
CA LEU A 143 21.98 -9.36 -8.35
C LEU A 143 20.64 -9.82 -8.95
N THR A 144 20.61 -11.04 -9.46
CA THR A 144 19.37 -11.67 -9.94
C THR A 144 18.82 -12.68 -8.92
N SER A 145 17.62 -13.19 -9.19
CA SER A 145 16.97 -14.20 -8.31
C SER A 145 17.78 -15.49 -8.11
N THR A 146 18.69 -15.81 -9.04
CA THR A 146 19.58 -16.97 -8.95
C THR A 146 20.86 -16.72 -8.18
N HIS A 147 21.11 -15.50 -7.74
CA HIS A 147 22.34 -15.13 -7.03
C HIS A 147 22.21 -15.48 -5.54
N GLU A 148 23.20 -16.20 -4.97
CA GLU A 148 23.20 -16.63 -3.56
C GLU A 148 23.07 -15.48 -2.56
N ASN A 149 23.54 -14.28 -2.91
CA ASN A 149 23.46 -13.07 -2.09
C ASN A 149 22.14 -12.30 -2.24
N ASN A 150 21.19 -12.76 -3.06
CA ASN A 150 19.87 -12.17 -3.18
C ASN A 150 18.93 -12.70 -2.08
N HIS A 151 19.14 -12.26 -0.85
CA HIS A 151 18.39 -12.73 0.32
C HIS A 151 16.92 -12.30 0.34
N HIS A 152 16.44 -11.51 -0.62
CA HIS A 152 15.08 -10.98 -0.66
C HIS A 152 14.14 -11.73 -1.60
N ASN A 153 14.62 -12.77 -2.29
CA ASN A 153 13.85 -13.49 -3.32
C ASN A 153 13.22 -12.55 -4.37
N SER A 154 13.88 -11.42 -4.65
CA SER A 154 13.48 -10.49 -5.71
C SER A 154 13.96 -10.99 -7.07
N ASP A 155 13.28 -10.58 -8.16
CA ASP A 155 13.73 -10.89 -9.50
C ASP A 155 15.06 -10.20 -9.82
N TRP A 156 15.25 -8.96 -9.30
CA TRP A 156 16.51 -8.21 -9.32
C TRP A 156 16.70 -7.43 -8.02
N CYS A 157 17.95 -7.33 -7.60
CA CYS A 157 18.38 -6.53 -6.47
C CYS A 157 19.49 -5.58 -6.92
N PHE A 158 19.31 -4.30 -6.74
CA PHE A 158 20.29 -3.25 -6.96
C PHE A 158 20.77 -2.75 -5.61
N ARG A 159 22.05 -2.83 -5.34
CA ARG A 159 22.67 -2.34 -4.11
C ARG A 159 23.80 -1.39 -4.47
N ASP A 160 23.75 -0.18 -3.95
CA ASP A 160 24.87 0.75 -4.10
C ASP A 160 25.90 0.59 -2.98
N SER A 161 27.07 1.22 -3.16
CA SER A 161 28.15 1.19 -2.18
C SER A 161 27.83 1.90 -0.85
N ASN A 162 26.69 2.58 -0.78
CA ASN A 162 26.12 3.15 0.45
C ASN A 162 25.09 2.22 1.10
N ASP A 163 24.94 0.97 0.62
CA ASP A 163 23.95 -0.02 1.03
C ASP A 163 22.48 0.42 0.85
N ILE A 164 22.20 1.38 -0.01
CA ILE A 164 20.82 1.61 -0.45
C ILE A 164 20.43 0.47 -1.39
N VAL A 165 19.33 -0.20 -1.07
CA VAL A 165 18.86 -1.39 -1.79
C VAL A 165 17.55 -1.09 -2.48
N VAL A 166 17.48 -1.45 -3.77
CA VAL A 166 16.24 -1.45 -4.55
C VAL A 166 15.99 -2.87 -5.05
N ASN A 167 14.92 -3.49 -4.54
CA ASN A 167 14.48 -4.81 -4.97
C ASN A 167 13.34 -4.68 -5.97
N VAL A 168 13.42 -5.40 -7.08
CA VAL A 168 12.40 -5.41 -8.13
C VAL A 168 11.73 -6.78 -8.15
N TYR A 169 10.38 -6.76 -8.11
CA TYR A 169 9.53 -7.96 -8.18
C TYR A 169 8.58 -7.82 -9.35
N ILE A 170 8.51 -8.84 -10.21
CA ILE A 170 7.49 -8.91 -11.25
C ILE A 170 6.13 -9.15 -10.58
N LYS A 171 5.21 -8.22 -10.75
CA LYS A 171 3.84 -8.24 -10.19
C LYS A 171 2.83 -7.90 -11.27
N ASP A 172 2.71 -8.80 -12.26
CA ASP A 172 1.83 -8.64 -13.42
C ASP A 172 0.50 -9.37 -13.30
N HIS A 173 0.26 -10.04 -12.17
CA HIS A 173 -1.01 -10.71 -11.86
C HIS A 173 -1.63 -10.14 -10.59
N PHE A 174 -2.95 -9.94 -10.63
CA PHE A 174 -3.71 -9.41 -9.49
C PHE A 174 -4.96 -10.25 -9.21
N HIS A 175 -5.33 -10.28 -7.93
CA HIS A 175 -6.58 -10.86 -7.47
C HIS A 175 -7.72 -9.85 -7.59
N THR A 176 -8.95 -10.34 -7.72
CA THR A 176 -10.16 -9.52 -7.79
C THR A 176 -10.22 -8.48 -6.66
N ALA A 177 -10.40 -7.21 -7.02
CA ALA A 177 -10.58 -6.12 -6.05
C ALA A 177 -11.99 -6.10 -5.45
N ALA A 178 -12.11 -5.48 -4.27
CA ALA A 178 -13.40 -5.27 -3.62
C ALA A 178 -14.30 -4.30 -4.43
N ILE A 179 -13.74 -3.21 -4.98
CA ILE A 179 -14.47 -2.22 -5.78
C ILE A 179 -14.38 -2.57 -7.26
N ARG A 180 -15.52 -2.62 -7.92
CA ARG A 180 -15.65 -2.95 -9.33
C ARG A 180 -16.39 -1.83 -10.08
N PRO A 181 -15.88 -1.37 -11.24
CA PRO A 181 -16.63 -0.46 -12.09
C PRO A 181 -17.84 -1.17 -12.71
N PHE A 182 -18.95 -0.46 -12.79
CA PHE A 182 -20.15 -0.93 -13.45
C PHE A 182 -20.68 0.15 -14.40
N THR A 183 -20.92 -0.20 -15.65
CA THR A 183 -21.56 0.70 -16.63
C THR A 183 -23.03 0.34 -16.77
N ARG A 184 -23.92 1.25 -16.44
CA ARG A 184 -25.36 1.08 -16.64
C ARG A 184 -25.68 1.22 -18.11
N ILE A 185 -26.27 0.17 -18.71
CA ILE A 185 -26.73 0.21 -20.10
C ILE A 185 -27.90 1.21 -20.19
N GLY A 186 -27.83 2.16 -21.13
CA GLY A 186 -28.92 3.12 -21.42
C GLY A 186 -28.91 4.44 -20.63
N GLN A 187 -27.80 4.73 -19.90
CA GLN A 187 -27.59 6.02 -19.23
C GLN A 187 -26.32 6.69 -19.77
N PRO A 188 -26.20 8.05 -19.74
CA PRO A 188 -24.91 8.71 -20.03
C PRO A 188 -23.81 8.09 -19.17
N MET A 189 -22.58 7.97 -19.71
CA MET A 189 -21.44 7.24 -19.14
C MET A 189 -21.04 7.74 -17.74
N GLN A 190 -21.88 7.54 -16.75
CA GLN A 190 -21.51 7.74 -15.35
C GLN A 190 -20.93 6.43 -14.82
N LYS A 191 -19.64 6.47 -14.45
CA LYS A 191 -19.00 5.34 -13.78
C LYS A 191 -19.69 5.11 -12.44
N THR A 192 -20.29 3.96 -12.29
CA THR A 192 -20.88 3.49 -11.03
C THR A 192 -19.99 2.40 -10.46
N TYR A 193 -19.83 2.36 -9.15
CA TYR A 193 -18.97 1.41 -8.47
C TYR A 193 -19.79 0.50 -7.57
N LEU A 194 -19.53 -0.80 -7.66
CA LEU A 194 -20.19 -1.83 -6.86
C LEU A 194 -19.18 -2.47 -5.90
N LEU A 195 -19.68 -2.90 -4.76
CA LEU A 195 -19.00 -3.82 -3.85
C LEU A 195 -19.50 -5.26 -4.07
N HIS A 196 -18.76 -6.23 -3.55
CA HIS A 196 -19.28 -7.58 -3.40
C HIS A 196 -20.40 -7.62 -2.35
N ASN A 197 -21.17 -8.67 -2.35
CA ASN A 197 -22.15 -9.00 -1.31
C ASN A 197 -21.90 -10.45 -0.90
N SER A 198 -20.81 -10.68 -0.21
CA SER A 198 -20.30 -12.00 0.15
C SER A 198 -20.68 -12.35 1.58
N ASP A 199 -20.65 -13.64 1.91
CA ASP A 199 -20.56 -14.04 3.30
C ASP A 199 -19.20 -13.63 3.86
N PRO A 200 -19.14 -12.91 5.01
CA PRO A 200 -17.91 -12.41 5.59
C PRO A 200 -16.87 -13.50 5.90
N PHE A 201 -17.32 -14.66 6.34
CA PHE A 201 -16.46 -15.79 6.68
C PHE A 201 -15.76 -16.33 5.42
N PHE A 202 -16.51 -16.60 4.35
CA PHE A 202 -15.93 -17.10 3.11
C PHE A 202 -15.06 -16.07 2.39
N ALA A 203 -15.41 -14.79 2.45
CA ALA A 203 -14.55 -13.72 1.91
C ALA A 203 -13.23 -13.59 2.69
N HIS A 204 -13.25 -13.86 4.00
CA HIS A 204 -12.07 -13.76 4.85
C HIS A 204 -11.11 -14.93 4.68
N GLN A 205 -11.57 -16.14 4.40
CA GLN A 205 -10.73 -17.36 4.33
C GLN A 205 -9.52 -17.24 3.39
N ASN A 206 -9.63 -16.46 2.32
CA ASN A 206 -8.59 -16.28 1.31
C ASN A 206 -8.08 -14.85 1.26
N CYS A 207 -8.32 -14.08 2.30
CA CYS A 207 -7.88 -12.70 2.38
C CYS A 207 -6.38 -12.61 2.65
N GLY A 208 -5.61 -12.04 1.71
CA GLY A 208 -4.17 -11.85 1.89
C GLY A 208 -3.83 -11.00 3.11
N PHE A 209 -4.65 -10.01 3.47
CA PHE A 209 -4.43 -9.22 4.70
C PHE A 209 -4.56 -10.06 5.97
N ALA A 210 -5.52 -11.00 6.00
CA ALA A 210 -5.69 -11.91 7.13
C ALA A 210 -4.55 -12.94 7.21
N ILE A 211 -4.19 -13.56 6.07
CA ILE A 211 -3.12 -14.56 5.99
C ILE A 211 -1.77 -13.97 6.43
N PHE A 212 -1.44 -12.76 5.97
CA PHE A 212 -0.19 -12.08 6.31
C PHE A 212 -0.30 -11.22 7.57
N LYS A 213 -1.47 -11.17 8.21
CA LYS A 213 -1.77 -10.35 9.40
C LYS A 213 -1.30 -8.89 9.22
N SER A 214 -1.51 -8.35 8.00
CA SER A 214 -1.15 -6.98 7.66
C SER A 214 -2.20 -6.02 8.19
N TYR A 215 -1.77 -4.97 8.85
CA TYR A 215 -2.61 -3.86 9.27
C TYR A 215 -2.05 -2.55 8.74
N HIS A 216 -2.90 -1.53 8.66
CA HIS A 216 -2.58 -0.30 7.94
C HIS A 216 -2.79 0.93 8.81
N PHE A 217 -1.82 1.81 8.83
CA PHE A 217 -2.04 3.19 9.23
C PHE A 217 -2.56 4.01 8.05
N VAL A 218 -3.74 4.58 8.22
CA VAL A 218 -4.34 5.55 7.30
C VAL A 218 -4.80 6.73 8.14
N HIS A 219 -4.33 7.94 7.85
CA HIS A 219 -4.60 9.15 8.65
C HIS A 219 -4.29 8.97 10.15
N ALA A 220 -3.13 8.39 10.47
CA ALA A 220 -2.69 8.06 11.82
C ALA A 220 -3.69 7.22 12.65
N LYS A 221 -4.56 6.44 12.00
CA LYS A 221 -5.47 5.47 12.61
C LYS A 221 -5.10 4.08 12.12
N LEU A 222 -5.13 3.09 13.02
CA LEU A 222 -4.78 1.73 12.71
C LEU A 222 -6.02 0.92 12.33
N TYR A 223 -5.97 0.32 11.15
CA TYR A 223 -7.05 -0.49 10.57
C TYR A 223 -6.59 -1.93 10.35
N LYS A 224 -7.52 -2.87 10.43
CA LYS A 224 -7.28 -4.28 10.14
C LYS A 224 -6.74 -4.53 8.73
N CYS A 225 -7.20 -3.77 7.74
CA CYS A 225 -6.77 -3.91 6.36
C CYS A 225 -6.97 -2.63 5.55
N GLY A 226 -6.28 -2.52 4.40
CA GLY A 226 -6.40 -1.37 3.50
C GLY A 226 -7.82 -1.14 2.98
N PRO A 227 -8.56 -2.14 2.48
CA PRO A 227 -9.91 -1.94 2.00
C PRO A 227 -10.87 -1.33 3.03
N VAL A 228 -10.88 -1.79 4.28
CA VAL A 228 -11.78 -1.25 5.30
C VAL A 228 -11.42 0.20 5.67
N ALA A 229 -10.16 0.57 5.56
CA ALA A 229 -9.72 1.94 5.80
C ALA A 229 -10.11 2.89 4.66
N LEU A 230 -10.05 2.43 3.41
CA LEU A 230 -10.13 3.29 2.22
C LEU A 230 -11.52 3.33 1.57
N MET A 231 -12.35 2.29 1.73
CA MET A 231 -13.69 2.26 1.12
C MET A 231 -14.58 3.42 1.56
N PRO A 232 -14.64 3.84 2.84
CA PRO A 232 -15.45 4.99 3.25
C PRO A 232 -15.03 6.29 2.56
N GLU A 233 -13.73 6.55 2.44
CA GLU A 233 -13.21 7.72 1.75
C GLU A 233 -13.48 7.65 0.23
N PHE A 234 -13.35 6.46 -0.35
CA PHE A 234 -13.70 6.23 -1.74
C PHE A 234 -15.19 6.49 -2.01
N ASP A 235 -16.09 6.03 -1.12
CA ASP A 235 -17.53 6.28 -1.21
C ASP A 235 -17.86 7.78 -1.19
N GLN A 236 -17.16 8.55 -0.35
CA GLN A 236 -17.31 10.01 -0.32
C GLN A 236 -16.93 10.69 -1.64
N GLN A 237 -15.90 10.19 -2.32
CA GLN A 237 -15.43 10.77 -3.59
C GLN A 237 -16.22 10.29 -4.82
N HIS A 238 -16.72 9.07 -4.81
CA HIS A 238 -17.24 8.40 -6.00
C HIS A 238 -18.69 7.86 -5.87
N THR A 239 -19.25 7.88 -4.68
CA THR A 239 -20.59 7.37 -4.38
C THR A 239 -20.80 5.92 -4.83
N LEU A 240 -20.53 4.97 -3.95
CA LEU A 240 -20.77 3.54 -4.20
C LEU A 240 -22.27 3.24 -4.37
N ALA A 241 -22.60 2.36 -5.30
CA ALA A 241 -23.96 1.87 -5.52
C ALA A 241 -24.30 0.75 -4.52
N ILE A 242 -24.48 1.13 -3.25
CA ILE A 242 -24.82 0.24 -2.14
C ILE A 242 -26.06 0.72 -1.40
N SER A 243 -26.73 -0.18 -0.68
CA SER A 243 -27.88 0.16 0.16
C SER A 243 -27.49 1.10 1.31
N SER A 244 -28.48 1.81 1.89
CA SER A 244 -28.24 2.61 3.10
C SER A 244 -27.76 1.76 4.27
N GLN A 245 -28.24 0.54 4.40
CA GLN A 245 -27.79 -0.41 5.42
C GLN A 245 -26.33 -0.80 5.20
N ASP A 246 -25.91 -1.10 3.98
CA ASP A 246 -24.53 -1.42 3.66
C ASP A 246 -23.59 -0.23 3.87
N ARG A 247 -24.08 0.99 3.57
CA ARG A 247 -23.31 2.23 3.85
C ARG A 247 -23.15 2.46 5.35
N THR A 248 -24.18 2.18 6.14
CA THR A 248 -24.07 2.20 7.60
C THR A 248 -23.05 1.17 8.09
N LEU A 249 -23.11 -0.06 7.57
CA LEU A 249 -22.12 -1.11 7.90
C LEU A 249 -20.71 -0.71 7.47
N LEU A 250 -20.53 -0.16 6.28
CA LEU A 250 -19.24 0.31 5.79
C LEU A 250 -18.60 1.32 6.75
N ASN A 251 -19.39 2.26 7.27
CA ASN A 251 -18.93 3.34 8.15
C ASN A 251 -18.92 2.97 9.64
N SER A 252 -19.37 1.78 10.02
CA SER A 252 -19.42 1.36 11.43
C SER A 252 -18.10 0.80 11.96
N TYR A 253 -17.09 0.60 11.09
CA TYR A 253 -15.80 0.10 11.54
C TYR A 253 -15.09 1.12 12.45
N LEU A 254 -14.71 0.67 13.64
CA LEU A 254 -13.96 1.49 14.59
C LEU A 254 -12.45 1.21 14.44
N PRO A 255 -11.65 2.14 13.90
CA PRO A 255 -10.21 1.98 13.88
C PRO A 255 -9.61 2.16 15.27
N LEU A 256 -8.45 1.55 15.50
CA LEU A 256 -7.68 1.81 16.70
C LEU A 256 -6.97 3.17 16.55
N THR A 257 -7.14 4.02 17.57
CA THR A 257 -6.50 5.34 17.67
C THR A 257 -5.70 5.41 18.97
N VAL A 258 -4.85 6.41 19.13
CA VAL A 258 -4.14 6.59 20.41
C VAL A 258 -5.13 6.78 21.56
N ASP A 259 -6.23 7.52 21.34
CA ASP A 259 -7.22 7.84 22.38
C ASP A 259 -7.99 6.61 22.86
N ASN A 260 -8.19 5.60 22.02
CA ASN A 260 -8.91 4.38 22.38
C ASN A 260 -7.99 3.14 22.53
N PHE A 261 -6.67 3.34 22.43
CA PHE A 261 -5.69 2.28 22.44
C PHE A 261 -5.79 1.39 23.69
N ASP A 262 -5.74 1.99 24.87
CA ASP A 262 -5.74 1.27 26.15
C ASP A 262 -6.99 0.40 26.33
N GLN A 263 -8.12 0.83 25.73
CA GLN A 263 -9.40 0.13 25.84
C GLN A 263 -9.53 -1.04 24.85
N TYR A 264 -9.00 -0.90 23.62
CA TYR A 264 -9.35 -1.81 22.51
C TYR A 264 -8.17 -2.54 21.88
N HIS A 265 -6.91 -2.28 22.27
CA HIS A 265 -5.76 -2.85 21.56
C HIS A 265 -5.70 -4.39 21.67
N GLU A 266 -5.98 -4.96 22.84
CA GLU A 266 -5.96 -6.41 23.02
C GLU A 266 -6.98 -7.09 22.07
N GLU A 267 -8.23 -6.64 22.10
CA GLU A 267 -9.28 -7.13 21.22
C GLU A 267 -8.94 -6.95 19.73
N PHE A 268 -8.38 -5.80 19.37
CA PHE A 268 -7.98 -5.50 17.99
C PHE A 268 -6.94 -6.52 17.48
N PHE A 269 -5.88 -6.79 18.25
CA PHE A 269 -4.81 -7.68 17.83
C PHE A 269 -5.19 -9.15 17.90
N GLU A 270 -6.02 -9.57 18.85
CA GLU A 270 -6.58 -10.91 18.94
C GLU A 270 -7.56 -11.25 17.79
N ASN A 271 -8.16 -10.22 17.19
CA ASN A 271 -9.13 -10.38 16.10
C ASN A 271 -8.57 -10.10 14.71
N LEU A 272 -7.25 -9.90 14.55
CA LEU A 272 -6.64 -9.61 13.24
C LEU A 272 -6.89 -10.73 12.22
N ASP A 273 -6.90 -11.97 12.64
CA ASP A 273 -7.11 -13.16 11.80
C ASP A 273 -8.56 -13.65 11.77
N LYS A 274 -9.50 -12.92 12.39
CA LYS A 274 -10.92 -13.24 12.37
C LYS A 274 -11.69 -12.39 11.37
N PRO A 275 -12.79 -12.89 10.78
CA PRO A 275 -13.62 -12.07 9.89
C PRO A 275 -14.28 -10.91 10.65
N ILE A 276 -14.45 -9.79 9.96
CA ILE A 276 -15.29 -8.65 10.41
C ILE A 276 -16.48 -8.51 9.47
N ALA A 277 -17.53 -7.82 9.91
CA ALA A 277 -18.73 -7.66 9.11
C ALA A 277 -18.48 -7.00 7.75
N GLN A 278 -17.50 -6.10 7.66
CA GLN A 278 -17.09 -5.43 6.42
C GLN A 278 -16.41 -6.37 5.40
N CYS A 279 -15.99 -7.59 5.80
CA CYS A 279 -15.50 -8.60 4.85
C CYS A 279 -16.59 -8.97 3.81
N LYS A 280 -17.88 -8.72 4.11
CA LYS A 280 -18.97 -8.81 3.16
C LYS A 280 -18.69 -8.10 1.84
N PHE A 281 -17.97 -7.02 1.85
CA PHE A 281 -17.66 -6.22 0.68
C PHE A 281 -16.47 -6.72 -0.16
N CYS A 282 -15.85 -7.82 0.25
CA CYS A 282 -14.71 -8.42 -0.44
C CYS A 282 -15.11 -9.69 -1.23
N PRO A 283 -14.32 -10.11 -2.23
CA PRO A 283 -14.59 -11.32 -2.98
C PRO A 283 -14.40 -12.59 -2.13
N THR A 284 -15.16 -13.64 -2.43
CA THR A 284 -14.93 -15.01 -1.94
C THR A 284 -13.99 -15.76 -2.88
N LEU A 285 -13.53 -16.97 -2.47
CA LEU A 285 -12.73 -17.83 -3.33
C LEU A 285 -13.40 -18.13 -4.68
N GLU A 286 -14.70 -18.33 -4.69
CA GLU A 286 -15.48 -18.60 -5.91
C GLU A 286 -15.54 -17.40 -6.86
N THR A 287 -15.46 -16.20 -6.32
CA THR A 287 -15.53 -14.95 -7.08
C THR A 287 -14.16 -14.32 -7.33
N ILE A 288 -13.09 -14.82 -6.68
CA ILE A 288 -11.73 -14.41 -6.95
C ILE A 288 -11.30 -14.93 -8.31
N THR A 289 -10.82 -14.01 -9.13
CA THR A 289 -10.12 -14.32 -10.37
C THR A 289 -8.72 -13.74 -10.31
N VAL A 290 -7.75 -14.47 -10.84
CA VAL A 290 -6.39 -13.97 -11.04
C VAL A 290 -6.25 -13.63 -12.50
N LYS A 291 -5.90 -12.39 -12.79
CA LYS A 291 -5.71 -11.91 -14.17
C LYS A 291 -4.31 -11.33 -14.34
N LYS A 292 -3.71 -11.65 -15.47
CA LYS A 292 -2.56 -10.88 -15.96
C LYS A 292 -3.07 -9.51 -16.37
N ILE A 293 -2.42 -8.46 -15.89
CA ILE A 293 -2.82 -7.10 -16.19
C ILE A 293 -1.71 -6.35 -16.91
N PHE A 294 -2.09 -5.43 -17.76
CA PHE A 294 -1.20 -4.50 -18.44
C PHE A 294 -1.63 -3.08 -18.08
N PRO A 295 -1.21 -2.55 -16.91
CA PRO A 295 -1.64 -1.23 -16.49
C PRO A 295 -1.12 -0.17 -17.46
N LEU A 296 -1.97 0.80 -17.76
CA LEU A 296 -1.59 1.98 -18.50
C LEU A 296 -1.12 3.09 -17.55
N ILE A 297 -0.23 3.91 -18.04
CA ILE A 297 0.05 5.20 -17.39
C ILE A 297 -1.15 6.11 -17.66
N LYS A 298 -1.70 6.74 -16.62
CA LYS A 298 -2.83 7.66 -16.76
C LYS A 298 -2.51 8.75 -17.78
N GLY A 299 -3.44 8.99 -18.69
CA GLY A 299 -3.27 9.92 -19.83
C GLY A 299 -2.74 9.27 -21.11
N GLN A 300 -2.31 8.01 -21.09
CA GLN A 300 -2.02 7.26 -22.31
C GLN A 300 -3.29 6.52 -22.78
N GLN A 301 -3.70 6.78 -24.03
CA GLN A 301 -4.76 5.98 -24.67
C GLN A 301 -4.18 4.64 -25.11
N HIS A 302 -4.99 3.57 -25.10
CA HIS A 302 -4.66 2.35 -25.80
C HIS A 302 -4.49 2.65 -27.28
N VAL A 303 -3.28 2.57 -27.76
CA VAL A 303 -3.05 2.35 -29.19
C VAL A 303 -3.15 0.83 -29.36
N LEU A 304 -4.31 0.38 -29.84
CA LEU A 304 -4.55 -0.99 -30.27
C LEU A 304 -3.76 -1.28 -31.55
#